data_82afd2e6aca5209b127d8507e0cd15f8
#
_entry.id   82afd2e6aca5209b127d8507e0cd15f8
#
_cell.length_a   1.000
_cell.length_b   1.000
_cell.length_c   1.000
_cell.angle_alpha   90.00
_cell.angle_beta   90.00
_cell.angle_gamma   90.00
#
_symmetry.space_group_name_H-M   'P 1'
#
loop_
_entity.id
_entity.type
_entity.pdbx_description
1 polymer ?
#
loop_
_entity_poly.entity_id
_entity_poly.type
_entity_poly.pdbx_seq_one_letter_code
_entity_poly.pdbx_strand_id
1 'polypeptide(L)'
;MEKGLVKIYFGEGKGKSTSSMGRALVCAGEEKEVFVIQFLKGKMTGSLDYLKRLEPEIKVFRFEREEAFYEDLSDEEKQEEKVNILNGYNFAKKVLSIGECDVLILDEIQCGMGRTGSMFAWQEYGEDVIRLIDMKDESVELIMTGRHLPEELIPYADYISRLDIVKGACSEKPSCM
;
A
#
# COMPACT_ATOMS: atom_id res chain seq x y z
N MET A 1 12.87 6.84 -22.19
CA MET A 1 12.05 6.90 -20.95
C MET A 1 12.85 6.25 -19.83
N GLU A 2 12.86 6.81 -18.64
CA GLU A 2 13.48 6.16 -17.50
C GLU A 2 12.68 4.93 -17.11
N LYS A 3 13.37 3.85 -16.75
CA LYS A 3 12.74 2.63 -16.27
C LYS A 3 12.08 2.90 -14.90
N GLY A 4 10.79 2.63 -14.80
CA GLY A 4 10.07 2.70 -13.52
C GLY A 4 10.49 1.56 -12.60
N LEU A 5 10.91 1.90 -11.39
CA LEU A 5 11.47 0.97 -10.40
C LEU A 5 10.38 0.36 -9.53
N VAL A 6 10.61 -0.86 -9.06
CA VAL A 6 9.83 -1.50 -8.01
C VAL A 6 10.49 -1.23 -6.66
N LYS A 7 9.81 -0.51 -5.77
CA LYS A 7 10.31 -0.11 -4.45
C LYS A 7 9.44 -0.67 -3.34
N ILE A 8 10.06 -1.21 -2.29
CA ILE A 8 9.35 -1.76 -1.13
C ILE A 8 9.84 -1.06 0.14
N TYR A 9 8.90 -0.51 0.92
CA TYR A 9 9.14 0.05 2.25
C TYR A 9 8.46 -0.82 3.29
N PHE A 10 9.22 -1.48 4.15
CA PHE A 10 8.68 -2.41 5.13
C PHE A 10 9.26 -2.20 6.54
N GLY A 11 8.71 -2.91 7.52
CA GLY A 11 9.18 -2.91 8.91
C GLY A 11 8.18 -2.33 9.91
N GLU A 12 8.49 -2.46 11.19
CA GLU A 12 7.63 -2.03 12.29
C GLU A 12 7.72 -0.52 12.57
N GLY A 13 8.71 0.16 12.00
CA GLY A 13 8.91 1.60 12.16
C GLY A 13 7.81 2.42 11.50
N LYS A 14 7.53 3.59 12.09
CA LYS A 14 6.64 4.60 11.51
C LYS A 14 7.32 5.24 10.29
N GLY A 15 6.53 5.76 9.35
CA GLY A 15 7.03 6.54 8.23
C GLY A 15 6.98 5.85 6.86
N LYS A 16 6.61 4.58 6.76
CA LYS A 16 6.45 3.87 5.48
C LYS A 16 5.51 4.60 4.53
N SER A 17 4.26 4.79 4.93
CA SER A 17 3.28 5.54 4.15
C SER A 17 3.69 7.00 3.94
N THR A 18 4.30 7.63 4.95
CA THR A 18 4.80 9.01 4.82
C THR A 18 5.91 9.11 3.77
N SER A 19 6.82 8.15 3.73
CA SER A 19 7.89 8.10 2.71
C SER A 19 7.31 7.87 1.31
N SER A 20 6.34 6.96 1.16
CA SER A 20 5.68 6.73 -0.12
C SER A 20 4.88 7.96 -0.59
N MET A 21 4.18 8.64 0.33
CA MET A 21 3.48 9.89 0.02
C MET A 21 4.44 11.04 -0.29
N GLY A 22 5.60 11.11 0.38
CA GLY A 22 6.66 12.05 0.04
C GLY A 22 7.16 11.85 -1.39
N ARG A 23 7.33 10.59 -1.81
CA ARG A 23 7.68 10.27 -3.21
C ARG A 23 6.54 10.66 -4.17
N ALA A 24 5.28 10.43 -3.79
CA ALA A 24 4.13 10.86 -4.58
C ALA A 24 4.16 12.37 -4.87
N LEU A 25 4.41 13.19 -3.83
CA LEU A 25 4.51 14.64 -3.98
C LEU A 25 5.66 15.08 -4.91
N VAL A 26 6.82 14.42 -4.81
CA VAL A 26 7.95 14.68 -5.70
C VAL A 26 7.58 14.36 -7.15
N CYS A 27 6.97 13.20 -7.40
CA CYS A 27 6.55 12.78 -8.74
C CYS A 27 5.48 13.70 -9.32
N ALA A 28 4.49 14.11 -8.52
CA ALA A 28 3.46 15.06 -8.94
C ALA A 28 4.09 16.42 -9.30
N GLY A 29 5.12 16.87 -8.57
CA GLY A 29 5.90 18.05 -8.91
C GLY A 29 6.72 17.91 -10.21
N GLU A 30 6.95 16.69 -10.69
CA GLU A 30 7.54 16.34 -11.98
C GLU A 30 6.49 16.14 -13.09
N GLU A 31 5.23 16.56 -12.85
CA GLU A 31 4.08 16.42 -13.76
C GLU A 31 3.70 14.95 -14.04
N LYS A 32 4.01 14.03 -13.12
CA LYS A 32 3.64 12.61 -13.20
C LYS A 32 2.30 12.37 -12.54
N GLU A 33 1.46 11.54 -13.17
CA GLU A 33 0.21 11.07 -12.57
C GLU A 33 0.47 9.97 -11.54
N VAL A 34 0.04 10.22 -10.30
CA VAL A 34 0.26 9.32 -9.16
C VAL A 34 -1.05 8.74 -8.68
N PHE A 35 -1.16 7.41 -8.64
CA PHE A 35 -2.27 6.70 -8.03
C PHE A 35 -1.82 6.03 -6.73
N VAL A 36 -2.62 6.21 -5.68
CA VAL A 36 -2.40 5.60 -4.38
C VAL A 36 -3.59 4.73 -4.05
N ILE A 37 -3.36 3.44 -3.85
CA ILE A 37 -4.36 2.49 -3.37
C ILE A 37 -4.01 2.11 -1.95
N GLN A 38 -4.91 2.38 -1.01
CA GLN A 38 -4.70 2.07 0.41
C GLN A 38 -5.48 0.83 0.80
N PHE A 39 -4.79 -0.11 1.46
CA PHE A 39 -5.34 -1.35 1.97
C PHE A 39 -5.33 -1.34 3.51
N LEU A 40 -6.37 -1.91 4.12
CA LEU A 40 -6.47 -2.20 5.56
C LEU A 40 -6.09 -1.03 6.49
N LYS A 41 -6.43 0.18 6.09
CA LYS A 41 -6.33 1.34 6.97
C LYS A 41 -7.65 1.58 7.65
N GLY A 42 -7.77 1.11 8.88
CA GLY A 42 -8.89 1.45 9.76
C GLY A 42 -9.10 2.98 9.87
N LYS A 43 -9.95 3.40 10.78
CA LYS A 43 -10.38 4.80 10.95
C LYS A 43 -9.27 5.81 10.70
N MET A 44 -9.35 6.53 9.60
CA MET A 44 -8.40 7.58 9.30
C MET A 44 -8.83 8.92 9.85
N THR A 45 -7.92 9.49 10.59
CA THR A 45 -7.90 10.91 10.93
C THR A 45 -7.69 11.76 9.68
N GLY A 46 -8.27 12.94 9.64
CA GLY A 46 -8.40 13.90 8.54
C GLY A 46 -7.22 14.23 7.60
N SER A 47 -6.11 13.49 7.67
CA SER A 47 -4.97 13.64 6.77
C SER A 47 -5.29 13.29 5.31
N LEU A 48 -6.25 12.40 5.06
CA LEU A 48 -6.62 12.02 3.69
C LEU A 48 -7.54 13.02 3.00
N ASP A 49 -8.39 13.71 3.74
CA ASP A 49 -9.20 14.79 3.15
C ASP A 49 -8.30 15.90 2.60
N TYR A 50 -7.09 16.01 3.16
CA TYR A 50 -6.08 16.91 2.62
C TYR A 50 -5.51 16.38 1.30
N LEU A 51 -5.30 15.07 1.16
CA LEU A 51 -4.76 14.46 -0.06
C LEU A 51 -5.71 14.62 -1.27
N LYS A 52 -7.03 14.68 -1.05
CA LYS A 52 -7.99 15.02 -2.11
C LYS A 52 -7.78 16.39 -2.74
N ARG A 53 -7.06 17.29 -2.06
CA ARG A 53 -6.68 18.60 -2.60
C ARG A 53 -5.54 18.53 -3.61
N LEU A 54 -4.89 17.38 -3.72
CA LEU A 54 -3.79 17.12 -4.64
C LEU A 54 -4.27 16.48 -5.95
N GLU A 55 -5.58 16.33 -6.13
CA GLU A 55 -6.14 15.95 -7.42
C GLU A 55 -6.05 17.12 -8.41
N PRO A 56 -5.79 16.88 -9.68
CA PRO A 56 -5.76 15.53 -10.31
C PRO A 56 -4.41 14.81 -10.26
N GLU A 57 -3.32 15.44 -9.78
CA GLU A 57 -1.96 14.90 -9.86
C GLU A 57 -1.75 13.66 -8.97
N ILE A 58 -2.40 13.64 -7.78
CA ILE A 58 -2.38 12.49 -6.88
C ILE A 58 -3.82 12.05 -6.60
N LYS A 59 -4.18 10.85 -7.06
CA LYS A 59 -5.49 10.24 -6.84
C LYS A 59 -5.39 9.15 -5.78
N VAL A 60 -6.18 9.25 -4.71
CA VAL A 60 -6.17 8.28 -3.61
C VAL A 60 -7.45 7.46 -3.61
N PHE A 61 -7.31 6.13 -3.66
CA PHE A 61 -8.40 5.17 -3.69
C PHE A 61 -8.37 4.30 -2.44
N ARG A 62 -9.55 4.02 -1.91
CA ARG A 62 -9.78 3.13 -0.78
C ARG A 62 -10.92 2.20 -1.08
N PHE A 63 -10.77 0.97 -0.67
CA PHE A 63 -11.75 -0.08 -0.87
C PHE A 63 -12.35 -0.59 0.44
N GLU A 64 -11.75 -0.24 1.57
CA GLU A 64 -12.27 -0.57 2.89
C GLU A 64 -13.54 0.19 3.21
N ARG A 65 -14.45 -0.47 3.92
CA ARG A 65 -15.70 0.12 4.40
C ARG A 65 -15.71 0.26 5.92
N GLU A 66 -15.00 -0.63 6.62
CA GLU A 66 -15.08 -0.70 8.06
C GLU A 66 -14.05 0.22 8.74
N GLU A 67 -14.50 0.91 9.78
CA GLU A 67 -13.66 1.77 10.61
C GLU A 67 -12.97 1.00 11.75
N ALA A 68 -13.32 -0.29 11.94
CA ALA A 68 -12.77 -1.16 12.97
C ALA A 68 -11.50 -1.86 12.51
N PHE A 69 -10.71 -2.37 13.46
CA PHE A 69 -9.60 -3.25 13.11
C PHE A 69 -10.12 -4.59 12.62
N TYR A 70 -9.44 -5.18 11.65
CA TYR A 70 -9.86 -6.46 11.05
C TYR A 70 -10.11 -7.56 12.08
N GLU A 71 -9.33 -7.62 13.18
CA GLU A 71 -9.50 -8.60 14.25
C GLU A 71 -10.81 -8.44 15.02
N ASP A 72 -11.30 -7.21 15.12
CA ASP A 72 -12.49 -6.86 15.89
C ASP A 72 -13.78 -7.06 15.06
N LEU A 73 -13.64 -7.38 13.76
CA LEU A 73 -14.74 -7.64 12.85
C LEU A 73 -15.38 -9.00 13.08
N SER A 74 -16.68 -9.10 12.84
CA SER A 74 -17.40 -10.40 12.74
C SER A 74 -16.91 -11.21 11.53
N ASP A 75 -17.27 -12.48 11.47
CA ASP A 75 -16.87 -13.34 10.35
C ASP A 75 -17.50 -12.88 9.02
N GLU A 76 -18.71 -12.31 9.06
CA GLU A 76 -19.38 -11.74 7.89
C GLU A 76 -18.66 -10.49 7.40
N GLU A 77 -18.34 -9.55 8.29
CA GLU A 77 -17.56 -8.35 7.98
C GLU A 77 -16.17 -8.68 7.44
N LYS A 78 -15.52 -9.70 7.99
CA LYS A 78 -14.23 -10.19 7.47
C LYS A 78 -14.33 -10.71 6.02
N GLN A 79 -15.45 -11.36 5.67
CA GLN A 79 -15.67 -11.79 4.28
C GLN A 79 -15.90 -10.60 3.35
N GLU A 80 -16.61 -9.57 3.81
CA GLU A 80 -16.78 -8.33 3.05
C GLU A 80 -15.44 -7.62 2.83
N GLU A 81 -14.60 -7.54 3.87
CA GLU A 81 -13.27 -6.93 3.74
C GLU A 81 -12.36 -7.70 2.78
N LYS A 82 -12.47 -9.02 2.71
CA LYS A 82 -11.78 -9.82 1.68
C LYS A 82 -12.18 -9.40 0.27
N VAL A 83 -13.46 -9.20 0.03
CA VAL A 83 -13.97 -8.72 -1.25
C VAL A 83 -13.43 -7.32 -1.56
N ASN A 84 -13.37 -6.45 -0.55
CA ASN A 84 -12.83 -5.09 -0.70
C ASN A 84 -11.34 -5.11 -1.06
N ILE A 85 -10.54 -5.96 -0.41
CA ILE A 85 -9.13 -6.16 -0.74
C ILE A 85 -8.98 -6.63 -2.20
N LEU A 86 -9.77 -7.62 -2.61
CA LEU A 86 -9.76 -8.13 -3.99
C LEU A 86 -10.15 -7.05 -5.00
N ASN A 87 -11.13 -6.20 -4.67
CA ASN A 87 -11.49 -5.06 -5.51
C ASN A 87 -10.33 -4.07 -5.65
N GLY A 88 -9.59 -3.80 -4.57
CA GLY A 88 -8.37 -3.00 -4.62
C GLY A 88 -7.30 -3.58 -5.55
N TYR A 89 -7.06 -4.89 -5.49
CA TYR A 89 -6.15 -5.58 -6.40
C TYR A 89 -6.61 -5.52 -7.85
N ASN A 90 -7.88 -5.79 -8.10
CA ASN A 90 -8.44 -5.74 -9.45
C ASN A 90 -8.36 -4.32 -10.03
N PHE A 91 -8.56 -3.30 -9.19
CA PHE A 91 -8.38 -1.91 -9.59
C PHE A 91 -6.91 -1.62 -9.92
N ALA A 92 -5.95 -2.07 -9.11
CA ALA A 92 -4.52 -1.94 -9.39
C ALA A 92 -4.15 -2.59 -10.74
N LYS A 93 -4.63 -3.81 -11.00
CA LYS A 93 -4.45 -4.52 -12.29
C LYS A 93 -4.99 -3.68 -13.45
N LYS A 94 -6.19 -3.12 -13.30
CA LYS A 94 -6.80 -2.27 -14.33
C LYS A 94 -5.94 -1.04 -14.60
N VAL A 95 -5.54 -0.30 -13.56
CA VAL A 95 -4.71 0.90 -13.68
C VAL A 95 -3.42 0.60 -14.44
N LEU A 96 -2.73 -0.49 -14.08
CA LEU A 96 -1.49 -0.90 -14.76
C LEU A 96 -1.73 -1.34 -16.21
N SER A 97 -2.84 -2.04 -16.48
CA SER A 97 -3.13 -2.57 -17.83
C SER A 97 -3.48 -1.50 -18.85
N ILE A 98 -4.07 -0.39 -18.44
CA ILE A 98 -4.49 0.71 -19.30
C ILE A 98 -3.52 1.89 -19.30
N GLY A 99 -2.46 1.83 -18.48
CA GLY A 99 -1.43 2.85 -18.42
C GLY A 99 -1.93 4.20 -17.90
N GLU A 100 -2.83 4.20 -16.90
CA GLU A 100 -3.46 5.41 -16.36
C GLU A 100 -2.55 6.20 -15.41
N CYS A 101 -1.38 5.69 -15.03
CA CYS A 101 -0.48 6.40 -14.10
C CYS A 101 0.99 6.15 -14.43
N ASP A 102 1.83 7.10 -14.03
CA ASP A 102 3.29 6.99 -14.06
C ASP A 102 3.82 6.34 -12.78
N VAL A 103 3.09 6.51 -11.66
CA VAL A 103 3.46 5.97 -10.35
C VAL A 103 2.25 5.34 -9.70
N LEU A 104 2.36 4.07 -9.32
CA LEU A 104 1.36 3.36 -8.53
C LEU A 104 1.93 3.08 -7.13
N ILE A 105 1.21 3.53 -6.10
CA ILE A 105 1.53 3.25 -4.69
C ILE A 105 0.48 2.31 -4.12
N LEU A 106 0.93 1.15 -3.62
CA LEU A 106 0.11 0.18 -2.91
C LEU A 106 0.45 0.27 -1.42
N ASP A 107 -0.32 1.07 -0.69
CA ASP A 107 -0.03 1.39 0.70
C ASP A 107 -0.67 0.36 1.64
N GLU A 108 0.16 -0.24 2.51
CA GLU A 108 -0.18 -1.33 3.44
C GLU A 108 -0.61 -2.64 2.73
N ILE A 109 -0.20 -2.89 1.49
CA ILE A 109 -0.56 -4.11 0.74
C ILE A 109 -0.06 -5.40 1.41
N GLN A 110 1.01 -5.31 2.19
CA GLN A 110 1.61 -6.44 2.91
C GLN A 110 1.12 -6.55 4.35
N CYS A 111 0.18 -5.71 4.76
CA CYS A 111 -0.40 -5.70 6.11
C CYS A 111 -1.67 -6.55 6.22
N GLY A 112 -1.69 -7.73 5.67
CA GLY A 112 -2.69 -8.73 6.03
C GLY A 112 -2.43 -9.37 7.40
N MET A 113 -1.72 -8.66 8.27
CA MET A 113 -1.44 -9.12 9.61
C MET A 113 -2.20 -8.27 10.61
N GLY A 114 -3.26 -8.85 11.13
CA GLY A 114 -3.84 -8.39 12.35
C GLY A 114 -2.81 -8.29 13.50
N ARG A 115 -3.23 -7.79 14.66
CA ARG A 115 -2.42 -7.75 15.91
C ARG A 115 -1.79 -9.10 16.25
N THR A 116 -2.34 -10.20 15.77
CA THR A 116 -1.93 -11.59 16.01
C THR A 116 -0.99 -12.15 14.94
N GLY A 117 -0.57 -11.34 13.98
CA GLY A 117 0.39 -11.79 12.97
C GLY A 117 -0.17 -12.81 11.96
N SER A 118 -1.47 -12.82 11.72
CA SER A 118 -2.03 -13.74 10.72
C SER A 118 -1.58 -13.33 9.31
N MET A 119 -0.92 -14.24 8.61
CA MET A 119 -0.38 -14.09 7.25
C MET A 119 -1.47 -14.02 6.17
N PHE A 120 -2.64 -13.50 6.52
CA PHE A 120 -3.83 -13.61 5.72
C PHE A 120 -3.67 -13.09 4.28
N ALA A 121 -3.12 -11.89 4.11
CA ALA A 121 -3.07 -11.31 2.78
C ALA A 121 -2.01 -11.94 1.87
N TRP A 122 -0.82 -12.30 2.38
CA TRP A 122 0.23 -12.86 1.54
C TRP A 122 -0.08 -14.28 1.06
N GLN A 123 -0.55 -15.15 1.94
CA GLN A 123 -0.88 -16.54 1.57
C GLN A 123 -2.05 -16.62 0.58
N GLU A 124 -2.97 -15.67 0.64
CA GLU A 124 -4.14 -15.66 -0.23
C GLU A 124 -3.90 -14.87 -1.53
N TYR A 125 -3.10 -13.77 -1.47
CA TYR A 125 -2.92 -12.83 -2.58
C TYR A 125 -1.47 -12.63 -3.04
N GLY A 126 -0.52 -13.38 -2.50
CA GLY A 126 0.90 -13.22 -2.83
C GLY A 126 1.20 -13.40 -4.32
N GLU A 127 0.59 -14.39 -4.97
CA GLU A 127 0.70 -14.58 -6.41
C GLU A 127 0.10 -13.41 -7.19
N ASP A 128 -0.97 -12.79 -6.68
CA ASP A 128 -1.57 -11.63 -7.33
C ASP A 128 -0.67 -10.40 -7.25
N VAL A 129 0.07 -10.22 -6.13
CA VAL A 129 1.07 -9.14 -6.00
C VAL A 129 2.21 -9.34 -7.00
N ILE A 130 2.73 -10.56 -7.13
CA ILE A 130 3.77 -10.88 -8.12
C ILE A 130 3.25 -10.60 -9.54
N ARG A 131 2.02 -11.02 -9.86
CA ARG A 131 1.39 -10.72 -11.16
C ARG A 131 1.25 -9.22 -11.41
N LEU A 132 0.96 -8.41 -10.38
CA LEU A 132 0.93 -6.94 -10.54
C LEU A 132 2.30 -6.39 -10.97
N ILE A 133 3.37 -6.92 -10.38
CA ILE A 133 4.74 -6.53 -10.75
C ILE A 133 5.06 -6.93 -12.18
N ASP A 134 4.70 -8.14 -12.57
CA ASP A 134 4.94 -8.68 -13.93
C ASP A 134 4.12 -7.95 -15.01
N MET A 135 2.92 -7.47 -14.66
CA MET A 135 2.04 -6.73 -15.57
C MET A 135 2.41 -5.26 -15.73
N LYS A 136 3.23 -4.74 -14.85
CA LYS A 136 3.65 -3.35 -14.83
C LYS A 136 4.39 -2.98 -16.13
N ASP A 137 3.98 -1.88 -16.78
CA ASP A 137 4.79 -1.29 -17.84
C ASP A 137 6.18 -0.91 -17.33
N GLU A 138 7.20 -1.04 -18.17
CA GLU A 138 8.58 -0.73 -17.77
C GLU A 138 8.76 0.71 -17.31
N SER A 139 7.94 1.65 -17.77
CA SER A 139 8.01 3.07 -17.39
C SER A 139 7.34 3.38 -16.05
N VAL A 140 6.39 2.56 -15.58
CA VAL A 140 5.64 2.81 -14.34
C VAL A 140 6.49 2.52 -13.10
N GLU A 141 6.60 3.46 -12.18
CA GLU A 141 7.17 3.23 -10.85
C GLU A 141 6.12 2.58 -9.94
N LEU A 142 6.46 1.44 -9.32
CA LEU A 142 5.60 0.74 -8.37
C LEU A 142 6.20 0.82 -6.98
N ILE A 143 5.44 1.37 -6.02
CA ILE A 143 5.86 1.46 -4.62
C ILE A 143 4.88 0.64 -3.76
N MET A 144 5.42 -0.23 -2.94
CA MET A 144 4.65 -1.04 -2.00
C MET A 144 5.07 -0.77 -0.57
N THR A 145 4.11 -0.68 0.35
CA THR A 145 4.42 -0.56 1.78
C THR A 145 3.76 -1.70 2.57
N GLY A 146 4.39 -2.05 3.70
CA GLY A 146 3.87 -3.08 4.60
C GLY A 146 4.75 -3.31 5.81
N ARG A 147 4.30 -4.16 6.74
CA ARG A 147 5.08 -4.46 7.94
C ARG A 147 6.11 -5.55 7.71
N HIS A 148 5.78 -6.54 6.91
CA HIS A 148 6.63 -7.68 6.62
C HIS A 148 7.02 -7.70 5.16
N LEU A 149 8.18 -8.25 4.88
CA LEU A 149 8.67 -8.50 3.53
C LEU A 149 8.65 -10.00 3.27
N PRO A 150 7.73 -10.50 2.44
CA PRO A 150 7.82 -11.88 1.96
C PRO A 150 9.10 -12.09 1.16
N GLU A 151 9.83 -13.16 1.44
CA GLU A 151 11.11 -13.46 0.77
C GLU A 151 10.94 -13.62 -0.75
N GLU A 152 9.77 -14.07 -1.17
CA GLU A 152 9.40 -14.25 -2.57
C GLU A 152 9.34 -12.95 -3.36
N LEU A 153 9.15 -11.80 -2.68
CA LEU A 153 9.14 -10.48 -3.33
C LEU A 153 10.54 -9.90 -3.56
N ILE A 154 11.55 -10.39 -2.85
CA ILE A 154 12.93 -9.86 -2.93
C ILE A 154 13.46 -9.85 -4.38
N PRO A 155 13.30 -10.92 -5.17
CA PRO A 155 13.80 -10.96 -6.54
C PRO A 155 13.15 -9.96 -7.51
N TYR A 156 11.95 -9.47 -7.17
CA TYR A 156 11.17 -8.56 -8.02
C TYR A 156 11.38 -7.09 -7.70
N ALA A 157 12.06 -6.77 -6.61
CA ALA A 157 12.25 -5.39 -6.16
C ALA A 157 13.61 -4.84 -6.62
N ASP A 158 13.60 -3.61 -7.14
CA ASP A 158 14.82 -2.85 -7.44
C ASP A 158 15.37 -2.17 -6.17
N TYR A 159 14.49 -1.75 -5.24
CA TYR A 159 14.86 -1.16 -3.95
C TYR A 159 14.01 -1.68 -2.81
N ILE A 160 14.65 -2.06 -1.72
CA ILE A 160 14.01 -2.49 -0.49
C ILE A 160 14.57 -1.68 0.67
N SER A 161 13.69 -0.98 1.40
CA SER A 161 14.07 -0.21 2.58
C SER A 161 13.31 -0.70 3.81
N ARG A 162 14.03 -0.95 4.90
CA ARG A 162 13.44 -1.33 6.19
C ARG A 162 13.40 -0.13 7.13
N LEU A 163 12.24 0.11 7.72
CA LEU A 163 12.04 1.14 8.73
C LEU A 163 11.86 0.48 10.09
N ASP A 164 12.83 0.68 10.98
CA ASP A 164 12.85 0.12 12.31
C ASP A 164 12.66 1.19 13.38
N ILE A 165 12.12 0.79 14.54
CA ILE A 165 12.05 1.63 15.74
C ILE A 165 13.34 1.45 16.52
N VAL A 166 14.26 2.41 16.44
CA VAL A 166 15.49 2.40 17.25
C VAL A 166 15.20 2.85 18.69
N LYS A 167 14.27 3.81 18.86
CA LYS A 167 13.81 4.29 20.17
C LYS A 167 12.38 4.81 20.02
N GLY A 168 11.47 4.32 20.85
CA GLY A 168 10.07 4.75 20.90
C GLY A 168 9.69 5.34 22.27
N ALA A 169 8.67 6.19 22.33
CA ALA A 169 8.07 6.61 23.60
C ALA A 169 7.30 5.43 24.20
N CYS A 170 7.48 5.20 25.52
CA CYS A 170 6.95 4.04 26.24
C CYS A 170 5.41 3.99 26.35
N SER A 171 4.68 5.00 25.86
CA SER A 171 3.23 5.16 26.00
C SER A 171 2.44 4.92 24.71
N GLU A 172 3.09 4.70 23.59
CA GLU A 172 2.36 4.44 22.36
C GLU A 172 2.11 2.93 22.18
N LYS A 173 0.87 2.49 22.49
CA LYS A 173 0.37 1.25 21.92
C LYS A 173 0.60 1.33 20.40
N PRO A 174 0.96 0.23 19.72
CA PRO A 174 1.07 0.23 18.27
C PRO A 174 -0.31 0.58 17.67
N SER A 175 -0.56 1.87 17.54
CA SER A 175 -1.70 2.35 16.77
C SER A 175 -1.27 2.27 15.31
N CYS A 176 -2.03 1.54 14.52
CA CYS A 176 -1.96 1.65 13.08
C CYS A 176 -2.15 3.13 12.70
N MET A 177 -1.11 3.81 12.30
CA MET A 177 -1.10 5.01 11.49
C MET A 177 -0.34 4.73 10.21
#